data_b2db08da9edda3b5b8c64ef323a7196f
#
_entry.id   b2db08da9edda3b5b8c64ef323a7196f
#
_cell.length_a   1.000
_cell.length_b   1.000
_cell.length_c   1.000
_cell.angle_alpha   90.00
_cell.angle_beta   90.00
_cell.angle_gamma   90.00
#
_symmetry.space_group_name_H-M   'P 1'
#
loop_
_entity.id
_entity.type
_entity.pdbx_description
1 polymer ?
#
loop_
_entity_poly.entity_id
_entity_poly.type
_entity_poly.pdbx_seq_one_letter_code
_entity_poly.pdbx_strand_id
1 'polypeptide(L)'
;MDNLNHILVVDDDDRIRALLKEYLNENKFLVTTAQNADEAKTKLNHFKFDLIVLDVMMPGQSGYDLTKEIKGNNCPPIILLTAKGEVENRIKGLEL
;
A
#
# COMPACT_ATOMS: atom_id res chain seq x y z
N MET A 1 -2.61 17.86 19.64
CA MET A 1 -1.84 16.68 19.23
C MET A 1 -2.24 16.30 17.82
N ASP A 2 -1.28 16.22 16.94
CA ASP A 2 -1.57 15.95 15.54
C ASP A 2 -1.87 14.50 15.32
N ASN A 3 -3.06 14.21 14.81
CA ASN A 3 -3.40 12.86 14.38
C ASN A 3 -2.91 12.69 12.95
N LEU A 4 -1.74 12.08 12.83
CA LEU A 4 -1.20 11.84 11.51
C LEU A 4 -1.95 10.69 10.85
N ASN A 5 -2.21 10.82 9.57
CA ASN A 5 -2.78 9.74 8.79
C ASN A 5 -1.77 8.61 8.67
N HIS A 6 -2.25 7.38 8.76
CA HIS A 6 -1.41 6.19 8.74
C HIS A 6 -1.57 5.48 7.40
N ILE A 7 -0.47 5.28 6.72
CA ILE A 7 -0.44 4.68 5.38
C ILE A 7 0.29 3.34 5.45
N LEU A 8 -0.31 2.32 4.86
CA LEU A 8 0.33 1.02 4.67
C LEU A 8 0.90 0.98 3.26
N VAL A 9 2.19 0.73 3.16
CA VAL A 9 2.88 0.57 1.87
C VAL A 9 3.25 -0.89 1.69
N VAL A 10 2.71 -1.52 0.66
CA VAL A 10 2.92 -2.94 0.37
C VAL A 10 3.63 -3.08 -0.97
N ASP A 11 4.87 -3.52 -0.95
CA ASP A 11 5.68 -3.69 -2.14
C ASP A 11 6.79 -4.68 -1.81
N ASP A 12 7.09 -5.58 -2.73
CA ASP A 12 8.17 -6.56 -2.52
C ASP A 12 9.56 -5.98 -2.76
N ASP A 13 9.66 -4.80 -3.35
CA ASP A 13 10.93 -4.14 -3.59
C ASP A 13 11.35 -3.31 -2.37
N ASP A 14 12.47 -3.69 -1.75
CA ASP A 14 12.96 -3.02 -0.55
C ASP A 14 13.25 -1.54 -0.78
N ARG A 15 13.76 -1.21 -1.96
CA ARG A 15 14.13 0.17 -2.28
C ARG A 15 12.89 1.04 -2.46
N ILE A 16 11.88 0.51 -3.10
CA ILE A 16 10.62 1.24 -3.29
C ILE A 16 9.95 1.48 -1.93
N ARG A 17 9.91 0.45 -1.08
CA ARG A 17 9.33 0.62 0.27
C ARG A 17 10.07 1.71 1.05
N ALA A 18 11.40 1.67 1.04
CA ALA A 18 12.20 2.64 1.77
C ALA A 18 11.98 4.06 1.23
N LEU A 19 11.96 4.20 -0.08
CA LEU A 19 11.79 5.49 -0.73
C LEU A 19 10.42 6.10 -0.42
N LEU A 20 9.37 5.30 -0.56
CA LEU A 20 8.01 5.75 -0.27
C LEU A 20 7.84 6.10 1.20
N LYS A 21 8.41 5.29 2.08
CA LYS A 21 8.33 5.57 3.50
C LYS A 21 8.99 6.90 3.84
N GLU A 22 10.18 7.13 3.31
CA GLU A 22 10.89 8.38 3.54
C GLU A 22 10.10 9.57 3.03
N TYR A 23 9.62 9.48 1.79
CA TYR A 23 8.86 10.57 1.19
C TYR A 23 7.58 10.88 1.97
N LEU A 24 6.84 9.84 2.33
CA LEU A 24 5.58 10.03 3.05
C LEU A 24 5.80 10.53 4.47
N ASN A 25 6.84 10.06 5.14
CA ASN A 25 7.20 10.56 6.46
C ASN A 25 7.55 12.05 6.41
N GLU A 26 8.27 12.48 5.38
CA GLU A 26 8.59 13.89 5.19
C GLU A 26 7.34 14.74 4.97
N ASN A 27 6.28 14.15 4.44
CA ASN A 27 5.00 14.82 4.24
C ASN A 27 4.04 14.59 5.41
N LYS A 28 4.57 14.20 6.56
CA LYS A 28 3.85 14.09 7.84
C LYS A 28 2.81 12.99 7.87
N PHE A 29 3.09 11.87 7.21
CA PHE A 29 2.30 10.67 7.35
C PHE A 29 3.03 9.66 8.23
N LEU A 30 2.28 8.87 8.98
CA LEU A 30 2.82 7.66 9.59
C LEU A 30 2.82 6.56 8.54
N VAL A 31 3.89 5.78 8.49
CA VAL A 31 4.01 4.75 7.47
C VAL A 31 4.38 3.41 8.10
N THR A 32 3.63 2.40 7.76
CA THR A 32 3.96 1.00 8.05
C THR A 32 4.16 0.31 6.71
N THR A 33 5.15 -0.55 6.63
CA THR A 33 5.46 -1.25 5.39
C THR A 33 5.22 -2.74 5.51
N ALA A 34 4.95 -3.37 4.38
CA ALA A 34 4.83 -4.82 4.27
C ALA A 34 5.47 -5.26 2.95
N GLN A 35 6.12 -6.40 2.95
CA GLN A 35 6.83 -6.86 1.76
C GLN A 35 6.04 -7.85 0.91
N ASN A 36 4.91 -8.33 1.41
CA ASN A 36 4.05 -9.27 0.70
C ASN A 36 2.64 -9.21 1.25
N ALA A 37 1.74 -9.97 0.63
CA ALA A 37 0.33 -9.96 1.01
C ALA A 37 0.10 -10.49 2.44
N ASP A 38 0.81 -11.54 2.82
CA ASP A 38 0.64 -12.10 4.17
C ASP A 38 1.04 -11.10 5.25
N GLU A 39 2.16 -10.43 5.05
CA GLU A 39 2.61 -9.41 5.98
C GLU A 39 1.64 -8.24 6.02
N ALA A 40 1.09 -7.85 4.86
CA ALA A 40 0.09 -6.79 4.78
C ALA A 40 -1.16 -7.14 5.59
N LYS A 41 -1.65 -8.39 5.48
CA LYS A 41 -2.81 -8.83 6.25
C LYS A 41 -2.55 -8.79 7.75
N THR A 42 -1.35 -9.19 8.16
CA THR A 42 -0.96 -9.10 9.56
C THR A 42 -1.00 -7.67 10.07
N LYS A 43 -0.45 -6.75 9.29
CA LYS A 43 -0.46 -5.33 9.66
C LYS A 43 -1.88 -4.77 9.72
N LEU A 44 -2.72 -5.16 8.77
CA LEU A 44 -4.12 -4.70 8.75
C LEU A 44 -4.91 -5.18 9.97
N ASN A 45 -4.52 -6.33 10.53
CA ASN A 45 -5.16 -6.84 11.75
C ASN A 45 -4.72 -6.11 13.01
N HIS A 46 -3.56 -5.48 12.99
CA HIS A 46 -2.98 -4.86 14.18
C HIS A 46 -3.10 -3.35 14.21
N PHE A 47 -3.26 -2.70 13.05
CA PHE A 47 -3.27 -1.25 12.96
C PHE A 47 -4.42 -0.77 12.09
N LYS A 48 -4.86 0.45 12.35
CA LYS A 48 -5.79 1.13 11.46
C LYS A 48 -5.02 1.96 10.46
N PHE A 49 -5.42 1.90 9.21
CA PHE A 49 -4.80 2.68 8.15
C PHE A 49 -5.83 3.58 7.48
N ASP A 50 -5.37 4.74 7.03
CA ASP A 50 -6.19 5.68 6.28
C ASP A 50 -6.07 5.48 4.78
N LEU A 51 -5.00 4.82 4.35
CA LEU A 51 -4.71 4.58 2.94
C LEU A 51 -3.79 3.37 2.82
N ILE A 52 -3.99 2.59 1.77
CA ILE A 52 -3.08 1.50 1.42
C ILE A 52 -2.49 1.81 0.06
N VAL A 53 -1.16 1.81 -0.03
CA VAL A 53 -0.44 1.88 -1.31
C VAL A 53 0.06 0.47 -1.60
N LEU A 54 -0.40 -0.13 -2.67
CA LEU A 54 -0.25 -1.55 -2.91
C LEU A 54 0.31 -1.84 -4.29
N ASP A 55 1.42 -2.54 -4.33
CA ASP A 55 2.01 -3.01 -5.58
C ASP A 55 1.14 -4.13 -6.16
N VAL A 56 0.85 -4.02 -7.45
CA VAL A 56 0.07 -5.03 -8.16
C VAL A 56 0.86 -6.32 -8.35
N MET A 57 2.14 -6.19 -8.66
CA MET A 57 2.97 -7.36 -9.03
C MET A 57 3.85 -7.81 -7.87
N MET A 58 3.32 -8.74 -7.09
CA MET A 58 4.07 -9.34 -5.99
C MET A 58 4.10 -10.85 -6.14
N PRO A 59 5.18 -11.50 -5.68
CA PRO A 59 5.23 -12.96 -5.64
C PRO A 59 4.12 -13.50 -4.73
N GLY A 60 3.55 -14.64 -5.12
CA GLY A 60 2.46 -15.24 -4.38
C GLY A 60 1.14 -14.59 -4.71
N GLN A 61 0.55 -13.88 -3.77
CA GLN A 61 -0.71 -13.19 -3.98
C GLN A 61 -0.47 -11.82 -4.59
N SER A 62 -1.12 -11.53 -5.73
CA SER A 62 -1.00 -10.23 -6.39
C SER A 62 -1.73 -9.14 -5.61
N GLY A 63 -1.41 -7.89 -5.94
CA GLY A 63 -2.11 -6.75 -5.36
C GLY A 63 -3.60 -6.75 -5.69
N TYR A 64 -3.98 -7.20 -6.88
CA TYR A 64 -5.40 -7.30 -7.24
C TYR A 64 -6.12 -8.31 -6.36
N ASP A 65 -5.50 -9.48 -6.16
CA ASP A 65 -6.10 -10.53 -5.34
C ASP A 65 -6.21 -10.09 -3.89
N LEU A 66 -5.19 -9.43 -3.38
CA LEU A 66 -5.21 -8.91 -2.02
C LEU A 66 -6.31 -7.86 -1.86
N THR A 67 -6.48 -7.00 -2.86
CA THR A 67 -7.54 -5.98 -2.84
C THR A 67 -8.91 -6.64 -2.72
N LYS A 68 -9.16 -7.69 -3.51
CA LYS A 68 -10.44 -8.41 -3.44
C LYS A 68 -10.68 -9.02 -2.06
N GLU A 69 -9.62 -9.55 -1.47
CA GLU A 69 -9.73 -10.22 -0.18
C GLU A 69 -10.02 -9.27 0.96
N ILE A 70 -9.42 -8.10 0.95
CA ILE A 70 -9.57 -7.14 2.05
C ILE A 70 -10.72 -6.16 1.86
N LYS A 71 -11.25 -6.03 0.64
CA LYS A 71 -12.40 -5.17 0.39
C LYS A 71 -13.64 -5.71 1.08
N GLY A 72 -14.43 -4.84 1.67
CA GLY A 72 -15.73 -5.21 2.21
C GLY A 72 -15.89 -5.02 3.70
N ASN A 73 -14.83 -4.89 4.47
CA ASN A 73 -14.90 -4.73 5.93
C ASN A 73 -14.13 -3.50 6.35
N ASN A 74 -14.72 -2.31 6.16
CA ASN A 74 -14.08 -1.05 6.56
C ASN A 74 -12.68 -0.90 5.98
N CYS A 75 -12.50 -1.38 4.76
CA CYS A 75 -11.23 -1.28 4.09
C CYS A 75 -10.92 0.18 3.75
N PRO A 76 -9.72 0.67 4.07
CA PRO A 76 -9.32 1.99 3.65
C PRO A 76 -9.18 2.08 2.14
N PRO A 77 -9.17 3.29 1.57
CA PRO A 77 -8.88 3.46 0.15
C PRO A 77 -7.56 2.79 -0.24
N ILE A 78 -7.53 2.24 -1.44
CA ILE A 78 -6.36 1.54 -1.95
C ILE A 78 -5.89 2.21 -3.23
N ILE A 79 -4.60 2.54 -3.27
CA ILE A 79 -3.93 3.01 -4.47
C ILE A 79 -3.08 1.86 -4.98
N LEU A 80 -3.36 1.41 -6.21
CA LEU A 80 -2.59 0.33 -6.81
C LEU A 80 -1.48 0.91 -7.66
N LEU A 81 -0.26 0.41 -7.45
CA LEU A 81 0.90 0.76 -8.24
C LEU A 81 1.20 -0.37 -9.20
N THR A 82 1.44 -0.04 -10.46
CA THR A 82 1.84 -1.04 -11.43
C THR A 82 3.35 -1.06 -11.55
N ALA A 83 3.91 -2.25 -11.68
CA ALA A 83 5.35 -2.44 -11.78
C ALA A 83 5.91 -1.96 -13.12
N LYS A 84 5.07 -1.81 -14.13
CA LYS A 84 5.52 -1.28 -15.40
C LYS A 84 5.60 0.22 -15.29
N GLY A 85 6.75 0.75 -15.53
CA GLY A 85 7.08 2.12 -15.24
C GLY A 85 6.40 3.19 -16.06
N GLU A 86 5.35 2.88 -16.79
CA GLU A 86 4.65 3.88 -17.57
C GLU A 86 3.68 4.66 -16.69
N VAL A 87 3.80 5.95 -16.74
CA VAL A 87 3.00 6.87 -15.91
C VAL A 87 1.51 6.64 -16.11
N GLU A 88 1.08 6.39 -17.35
CA GLU A 88 -0.32 6.17 -17.66
C GLU A 88 -0.91 4.98 -16.92
N ASN A 89 -0.16 3.90 -16.84
CA ASN A 89 -0.62 2.71 -16.13
C ASN A 89 -0.73 2.96 -14.62
N ARG A 90 0.15 3.78 -14.09
CA ARG A 90 0.09 4.14 -12.67
C ARG A 90 -1.15 4.98 -12.38
N ILE A 91 -1.48 5.90 -13.28
CA ILE A 91 -2.67 6.73 -13.13
C ILE A 91 -3.93 5.88 -13.15
N LYS A 92 -3.99 4.89 -14.04
CA LYS A 92 -5.13 3.96 -14.06
C LYS A 92 -5.27 3.20 -12.75
N GLY A 93 -4.15 2.85 -12.12
CA GLY A 93 -4.16 2.22 -10.82
C GLY A 93 -4.83 3.08 -9.76
N LEU A 94 -4.71 4.38 -9.87
CA LEU A 94 -5.30 5.31 -8.92
C LEU A 94 -6.82 5.43 -9.04
N GLU A 95 -7.36 5.04 -10.18
CA GLU A 95 -8.80 5.13 -10.42
C GLU A 95 -9.58 3.97 -9.80
N LEU A 96 -8.89 2.98 -9.33
CA LEU A 96 -9.53 1.84 -8.70
C LEU A 96 -9.91 2.13 -7.27
#